data_9a72c3d4260d69edf9caec0b243c9375
#
_entry.id   9a72c3d4260d69edf9caec0b243c9375
#
_cell.length_a   1.000
_cell.length_b   1.000
_cell.length_c   1.000
_cell.angle_alpha   90.00
_cell.angle_beta   90.00
_cell.angle_gamma   90.00
#
_symmetry.space_group_name_H-M   'P 1'
#
loop_
_entity.id
_entity.type
_entity.pdbx_description
1 polymer ?
#
loop_
_entity_poly.entity_id
_entity_poly.type
_entity_poly.pdbx_seq_one_letter_code
_entity_poly.pdbx_strand_id
1 'polypeptide(L)'
;EHTLFSLPFVFIGAYMAGDPTYSQLVWILIAAVGARGLAMGLNRIIDRDIDAANPRTAKRHLASGAMSLQTAWTLCGVFLVMLVGGAWMLNPLCLYLSPIPVAAFVVYPYLKRYTWLCHWWLGCCLALAPAGAWVAITGEISSNSWYPDLLFVSLGVLVWIAAFDLGYAQMDIESDKQNGVNSFPARFSPPFTMAVMLLSTPLWAAAFSVVSIVGAVISLILVLVVLSASGSQFQNWWFRAHVSTGWILLIGMQLS
;
A
#
# COMPACT_ATOMS: atom_id res chain seq x y z
N GLU A 1 -6.26 -6.75 -9.31
CA GLU A 1 -5.07 -5.93 -9.62
C GLU A 1 -4.43 -5.33 -8.36
N HIS A 2 -5.22 -4.70 -7.46
CA HIS A 2 -4.68 -4.04 -6.27
C HIS A 2 -4.04 -4.97 -5.24
N THR A 3 -4.45 -6.24 -5.13
CA THR A 3 -3.81 -7.21 -4.23
C THR A 3 -2.43 -7.60 -4.76
N LEU A 4 -2.26 -7.74 -6.07
CA LEU A 4 -0.99 -8.03 -6.72
C LEU A 4 0.05 -6.92 -6.53
N PHE A 5 -0.39 -5.70 -6.24
CA PHE A 5 0.45 -4.54 -5.99
C PHE A 5 1.25 -4.65 -4.69
N SER A 6 0.63 -5.08 -3.60
CA SER A 6 1.27 -5.16 -2.27
C SER A 6 1.82 -6.55 -1.92
N LEU A 7 1.35 -7.58 -2.62
CA LEU A 7 1.70 -8.98 -2.33
C LEU A 7 3.21 -9.29 -2.36
N PRO A 8 4.01 -8.75 -3.32
CA PRO A 8 5.45 -9.00 -3.32
C PRO A 8 6.14 -8.56 -2.03
N PHE A 9 5.73 -7.44 -1.43
CA PHE A 9 6.33 -6.95 -0.18
C PHE A 9 5.98 -7.82 1.03
N VAL A 10 4.82 -8.49 1.01
CA VAL A 10 4.46 -9.52 2.00
C VAL A 10 5.45 -10.69 1.90
N PHE A 11 5.72 -11.18 0.69
CA PHE A 11 6.67 -12.26 0.49
C PHE A 11 8.12 -11.85 0.79
N ILE A 12 8.53 -10.64 0.40
CA ILE A 12 9.85 -10.10 0.76
C ILE A 12 10.01 -10.12 2.28
N GLY A 13 9.05 -9.62 3.05
CA GLY A 13 9.11 -9.64 4.51
C GLY A 13 9.17 -11.05 5.10
N ALA A 14 8.41 -12.00 4.52
CA ALA A 14 8.44 -13.40 4.94
C ALA A 14 9.80 -14.07 4.67
N TYR A 15 10.35 -13.90 3.48
CA TYR A 15 11.65 -14.50 3.11
C TYR A 15 12.85 -13.82 3.79
N MET A 16 12.76 -12.53 4.12
CA MET A 16 13.77 -11.86 4.95
C MET A 16 13.80 -12.41 6.38
N ALA A 17 12.69 -12.95 6.87
CA ALA A 17 12.60 -13.55 8.20
C ALA A 17 13.21 -14.96 8.28
N GLY A 18 13.40 -15.64 7.15
CA GLY A 18 13.93 -16.99 7.04
C GLY A 18 13.19 -17.83 5.99
N ASP A 19 13.18 -19.14 6.16
CA ASP A 19 12.52 -20.08 5.25
C ASP A 19 11.09 -20.39 5.72
N PRO A 20 10.07 -19.70 5.18
CA PRO A 20 8.69 -19.91 5.59
C PRO A 20 8.19 -21.29 5.15
N THR A 21 7.47 -22.00 6.02
CA THR A 21 6.77 -23.22 5.65
C THR A 21 5.59 -22.91 4.72
N TYR A 22 5.17 -23.90 3.94
CA TYR A 22 4.00 -23.76 3.06
C TYR A 22 2.74 -23.33 3.85
N SER A 23 2.52 -23.88 5.05
CA SER A 23 1.40 -23.49 5.91
C SER A 23 1.47 -22.02 6.33
N GLN A 24 2.65 -21.51 6.70
CA GLN A 24 2.84 -20.11 7.04
C GLN A 24 2.53 -19.20 5.83
N LEU A 25 3.02 -19.55 4.64
CA LEU A 25 2.73 -18.77 3.42
C LEU A 25 1.24 -18.71 3.11
N VAL A 26 0.51 -19.81 3.28
CA VAL A 26 -0.95 -19.84 3.07
C VAL A 26 -1.66 -18.93 4.07
N TRP A 27 -1.33 -18.98 5.36
CA TRP A 27 -1.98 -18.14 6.38
C TRP A 27 -1.59 -16.66 6.25
N ILE A 28 -0.32 -16.37 5.88
CA ILE A 28 0.12 -15.01 5.53
C ILE A 28 -0.71 -14.48 4.34
N LEU A 29 -0.90 -15.27 3.30
CA LEU A 29 -1.70 -14.89 2.13
C LEU A 29 -3.16 -14.61 2.51
N ILE A 30 -3.77 -15.48 3.33
CA ILE A 30 -5.15 -15.28 3.82
C ILE A 30 -5.25 -13.98 4.61
N ALA A 31 -4.31 -13.74 5.56
CA ALA A 31 -4.28 -12.51 6.34
C ALA A 31 -4.06 -11.27 5.46
N ALA A 32 -3.16 -11.32 4.47
CA ALA A 32 -2.88 -10.22 3.55
C ALA A 32 -4.07 -9.88 2.65
N VAL A 33 -4.78 -10.90 2.13
CA VAL A 33 -6.02 -10.72 1.37
C VAL A 33 -7.11 -10.10 2.25
N GLY A 34 -7.24 -10.59 3.49
CA GLY A 34 -8.15 -10.03 4.49
C GLY A 34 -7.84 -8.57 4.81
N ALA A 35 -6.58 -8.24 5.09
CA ALA A 35 -6.11 -6.89 5.35
C ALA A 35 -6.42 -5.95 4.17
N ARG A 36 -6.09 -6.38 2.95
CA ARG A 36 -6.33 -5.57 1.73
C ARG A 36 -7.81 -5.36 1.45
N GLY A 37 -8.60 -6.44 1.55
CA GLY A 37 -10.05 -6.39 1.35
C GLY A 37 -10.73 -5.48 2.37
N LEU A 38 -10.35 -5.58 3.65
CA LEU A 38 -10.85 -4.73 4.73
C LEU A 38 -10.50 -3.25 4.50
N ALA A 39 -9.23 -2.94 4.20
CA ALA A 39 -8.78 -1.58 3.93
C ALA A 39 -9.57 -0.94 2.77
N MET A 40 -9.73 -1.68 1.67
CA MET A 40 -10.50 -1.22 0.51
C MET A 40 -11.99 -1.06 0.83
N GLY A 41 -12.60 -2.00 1.55
CA GLY A 41 -14.00 -1.96 1.93
C GLY A 41 -14.31 -0.77 2.84
N LEU A 42 -13.51 -0.57 3.89
CA LEU A 42 -13.64 0.59 4.79
C LEU A 42 -13.47 1.91 4.04
N ASN A 43 -12.47 2.00 3.17
CA ASN A 43 -12.26 3.20 2.34
C ASN A 43 -13.50 3.50 1.47
N ARG A 44 -14.11 2.50 0.82
CA ARG A 44 -15.33 2.68 0.02
C ARG A 44 -16.55 3.09 0.84
N ILE A 45 -16.69 2.53 2.05
CA ILE A 45 -17.82 2.85 2.94
C ILE A 45 -17.69 4.27 3.46
N ILE A 46 -16.53 4.64 3.96
CA ILE A 46 -16.30 5.95 4.59
C ILE A 46 -16.31 7.08 3.55
N ASP A 47 -15.81 6.79 2.34
CA ASP A 47 -15.71 7.78 1.25
C ASP A 47 -16.89 7.77 0.27
N ARG A 48 -17.95 7.02 0.57
CA ARG A 48 -19.08 6.82 -0.35
C ARG A 48 -19.58 8.11 -0.98
N ASP A 49 -19.80 9.15 -0.18
CA ASP A 49 -20.37 10.42 -0.65
C ASP A 49 -19.35 11.24 -1.47
N ILE A 50 -18.08 11.22 -1.06
CA ILE A 50 -16.96 11.83 -1.82
C ILE A 50 -16.79 11.11 -3.15
N ASP A 51 -16.85 9.76 -3.15
CA ASP A 51 -16.76 8.96 -4.37
C ASP A 51 -17.92 9.23 -5.34
N ALA A 52 -19.13 9.44 -4.82
CA ALA A 52 -20.30 9.77 -5.64
C ALA A 52 -20.22 11.18 -6.26
N ALA A 53 -19.57 12.13 -5.59
CA ALA A 53 -19.37 13.48 -6.08
C ALA A 53 -18.22 13.61 -7.10
N ASN A 54 -17.28 12.64 -7.16
CA ASN A 54 -16.15 12.66 -8.09
C ASN A 54 -16.50 11.88 -9.38
N PRO A 55 -16.49 12.51 -10.59
CA PRO A 55 -16.83 11.87 -11.85
C PRO A 55 -16.03 10.58 -12.14
N ARG A 56 -14.77 10.51 -11.71
CA ARG A 56 -13.90 9.34 -11.89
C ARG A 56 -14.36 8.14 -11.03
N THR A 57 -14.86 8.40 -9.84
CA THR A 57 -15.20 7.35 -8.85
C THR A 57 -16.71 7.13 -8.67
N ALA A 58 -17.56 7.99 -9.22
CA ALA A 58 -19.02 7.88 -9.13
C ALA A 58 -19.60 6.54 -9.63
N LYS A 59 -18.89 5.88 -10.56
CA LYS A 59 -19.28 4.55 -11.10
C LYS A 59 -18.91 3.38 -10.19
N ARG A 60 -18.24 3.62 -9.07
CA ARG A 60 -17.90 2.57 -8.08
C ARG A 60 -19.18 1.96 -7.51
N HIS A 61 -19.20 0.65 -7.31
CA HIS A 61 -20.41 -0.10 -6.95
C HIS A 61 -21.19 0.47 -5.75
N LEU A 62 -20.49 0.95 -4.71
CA LEU A 62 -21.15 1.50 -3.52
C LEU A 62 -21.60 2.95 -3.76
N ALA A 63 -20.81 3.77 -4.45
CA ALA A 63 -21.13 5.16 -4.79
C ALA A 63 -22.31 5.23 -5.78
N SER A 64 -22.36 4.33 -6.76
CA SER A 64 -23.44 4.23 -7.76
C SER A 64 -24.73 3.56 -7.24
N GLY A 65 -24.70 2.97 -6.04
CA GLY A 65 -25.83 2.19 -5.51
C GLY A 65 -25.94 0.76 -6.06
N ALA A 66 -25.01 0.30 -6.92
CA ALA A 66 -24.99 -1.07 -7.42
C ALA A 66 -24.69 -2.13 -6.35
N MET A 67 -24.14 -1.71 -5.19
CA MET A 67 -23.94 -2.53 -4.01
C MET A 67 -24.59 -1.88 -2.79
N SER A 68 -25.30 -2.67 -1.97
CA SER A 68 -25.88 -2.17 -0.73
C SER A 68 -24.78 -1.91 0.33
N LEU A 69 -25.04 -0.96 1.23
CA LEU A 69 -24.16 -0.69 2.35
C LEU A 69 -24.05 -1.92 3.29
N GLN A 70 -25.13 -2.67 3.45
CA GLN A 70 -25.15 -3.90 4.24
C GLN A 70 -24.20 -4.95 3.63
N THR A 71 -24.23 -5.14 2.31
CA THR A 71 -23.30 -6.05 1.62
C THR A 71 -21.85 -5.62 1.83
N ALA A 72 -21.57 -4.31 1.73
CA ALA A 72 -20.22 -3.79 1.95
C ALA A 72 -19.71 -4.06 3.37
N TRP A 73 -20.54 -3.85 4.40
CA TRP A 73 -20.19 -4.17 5.79
C TRP A 73 -20.01 -5.67 6.03
N THR A 74 -20.86 -6.52 5.41
CA THR A 74 -20.70 -8.00 5.48
C THR A 74 -19.36 -8.43 4.91
N LEU A 75 -18.96 -7.88 3.74
CA LEU A 75 -17.66 -8.15 3.14
C LEU A 75 -16.50 -7.68 4.05
N CYS A 76 -16.61 -6.51 4.66
CA CYS A 76 -15.62 -6.06 5.65
C CYS A 76 -15.52 -7.02 6.83
N GLY A 77 -16.64 -7.57 7.32
CA GLY A 77 -16.66 -8.59 8.37
C GLY A 77 -15.92 -9.87 7.94
N VAL A 78 -16.17 -10.36 6.71
CA VAL A 78 -15.46 -11.53 6.16
C VAL A 78 -13.95 -11.26 6.08
N PHE A 79 -13.55 -10.10 5.56
CA PHE A 79 -12.14 -9.73 5.45
C PHE A 79 -11.47 -9.54 6.82
N LEU A 80 -12.19 -9.02 7.80
CA LEU A 80 -11.69 -8.94 9.18
C LEU A 80 -11.46 -10.34 9.77
N VAL A 81 -12.39 -11.28 9.56
CA VAL A 81 -12.23 -12.66 9.99
C VAL A 81 -11.02 -13.33 9.30
N MET A 82 -10.80 -13.06 8.01
CA MET A 82 -9.62 -13.57 7.29
C MET A 82 -8.31 -13.00 7.88
N LEU A 83 -8.27 -11.69 8.17
CA LEU A 83 -7.08 -11.06 8.75
C LEU A 83 -6.78 -11.63 10.15
N VAL A 84 -7.77 -11.60 11.04
CA VAL A 84 -7.59 -12.02 12.45
C VAL A 84 -7.42 -13.54 12.54
N GLY A 85 -8.17 -14.31 11.78
CA GLY A 85 -8.05 -15.76 11.71
C GLY A 85 -6.69 -16.22 11.16
N GLY A 86 -6.21 -15.56 10.08
CA GLY A 86 -4.87 -15.81 9.56
C GLY A 86 -3.79 -15.45 10.58
N ALA A 87 -3.91 -14.31 11.26
CA ALA A 87 -3.00 -13.91 12.32
C ALA A 87 -2.97 -14.91 13.49
N TRP A 88 -4.15 -15.42 13.89
CA TRP A 88 -4.26 -16.44 14.95
C TRP A 88 -3.56 -17.77 14.58
N MET A 89 -3.73 -18.19 13.33
CA MET A 89 -3.10 -19.43 12.84
C MET A 89 -1.57 -19.34 12.68
N LEU A 90 -1.02 -18.12 12.63
CA LEU A 90 0.42 -17.90 12.50
C LEU A 90 1.12 -17.96 13.85
N ASN A 91 0.87 -17.01 14.74
CA ASN A 91 1.40 -17.00 16.10
C ASN A 91 0.63 -16.02 17.00
N PRO A 92 0.77 -16.13 18.35
CA PRO A 92 0.06 -15.24 19.29
C PRO A 92 0.39 -13.76 19.11
N LEU A 93 1.63 -13.42 18.74
CA LEU A 93 2.04 -12.03 18.55
C LEU A 93 1.35 -11.40 17.34
N CYS A 94 1.20 -12.12 16.24
CA CYS A 94 0.41 -11.67 15.09
C CYS A 94 -1.03 -11.34 15.48
N LEU A 95 -1.66 -12.18 16.31
CA LEU A 95 -3.00 -11.93 16.81
C LEU A 95 -3.05 -10.66 17.66
N TYR A 96 -2.12 -10.49 18.61
CA TYR A 96 -2.05 -9.28 19.46
C TYR A 96 -1.81 -8.00 18.67
N LEU A 97 -1.05 -8.06 17.57
CA LEU A 97 -0.75 -6.92 16.73
C LEU A 97 -1.82 -6.66 15.65
N SER A 98 -2.73 -7.60 15.39
CA SER A 98 -3.76 -7.46 14.33
C SER A 98 -4.68 -6.24 14.45
N PRO A 99 -4.96 -5.64 15.63
CA PRO A 99 -5.70 -4.40 15.73
C PRO A 99 -4.99 -3.17 15.12
N ILE A 100 -3.64 -3.19 15.04
CA ILE A 100 -2.85 -2.06 14.52
C ILE A 100 -3.19 -1.76 13.06
N PRO A 101 -3.10 -2.71 12.11
CA PRO A 101 -3.50 -2.46 10.72
C PRO A 101 -4.98 -2.09 10.60
N VAL A 102 -5.87 -2.68 11.40
CA VAL A 102 -7.30 -2.33 11.39
C VAL A 102 -7.50 -0.86 11.75
N ALA A 103 -6.87 -0.39 12.83
CA ALA A 103 -6.93 1.02 13.24
C ALA A 103 -6.35 1.94 12.15
N ALA A 104 -5.22 1.57 11.55
CA ALA A 104 -4.60 2.34 10.47
C ALA A 104 -5.52 2.45 9.24
N PHE A 105 -6.23 1.38 8.88
CA PHE A 105 -7.18 1.36 7.74
C PHE A 105 -8.44 2.18 8.01
N VAL A 106 -8.92 2.24 9.26
CA VAL A 106 -10.04 3.11 9.65
C VAL A 106 -9.63 4.57 9.59
N VAL A 107 -8.45 4.91 10.10
CA VAL A 107 -7.96 6.30 10.18
C VAL A 107 -7.71 6.90 8.79
N TYR A 108 -7.18 6.13 7.83
CA TYR A 108 -6.78 6.60 6.51
C TYR A 108 -7.86 7.41 5.77
N PRO A 109 -9.11 6.93 5.57
CA PRO A 109 -10.12 7.68 4.83
C PRO A 109 -10.53 9.00 5.51
N TYR A 110 -10.42 9.07 6.83
CA TYR A 110 -10.71 10.31 7.57
C TYR A 110 -9.58 11.32 7.42
N LEU A 111 -8.29 10.89 7.41
CA LEU A 111 -7.15 11.80 7.36
C LEU A 111 -7.18 12.71 6.14
N LYS A 112 -7.59 12.23 4.98
CA LYS A 112 -7.68 13.05 3.76
C LYS A 112 -8.68 14.22 3.86
N ARG A 113 -9.55 14.21 4.87
CA ARG A 113 -10.48 15.32 5.17
C ARG A 113 -9.80 16.41 6.02
N TYR A 114 -8.69 16.09 6.68
CA TYR A 114 -8.03 16.97 7.64
C TYR A 114 -6.62 17.37 7.23
N THR A 115 -5.88 16.49 6.53
CA THR A 115 -4.47 16.72 6.26
C THR A 115 -4.01 16.15 4.92
N TRP A 116 -3.09 16.87 4.28
CA TRP A 116 -2.40 16.44 3.08
C TRP A 116 -1.39 15.29 3.33
N LEU A 117 -1.10 14.94 4.57
CA LEU A 117 -0.26 13.80 4.93
C LEU A 117 -0.95 12.44 4.71
N CYS A 118 -2.20 12.41 4.25
CA CYS A 118 -2.96 11.19 3.98
C CYS A 118 -2.23 10.21 3.04
N HIS A 119 -1.43 10.70 2.09
CA HIS A 119 -0.63 9.87 1.18
C HIS A 119 0.46 9.07 1.92
N TRP A 120 1.16 9.71 2.86
CA TRP A 120 2.17 9.04 3.72
C TRP A 120 1.52 8.09 4.72
N TRP A 121 0.32 8.42 5.21
CA TRP A 121 -0.44 7.49 6.04
C TRP A 121 -0.83 6.23 5.28
N LEU A 122 -1.26 6.36 4.02
CA LEU A 122 -1.47 5.21 3.14
C LEU A 122 -0.19 4.39 2.99
N GLY A 123 0.94 5.08 2.84
CA GLY A 123 2.27 4.46 2.85
C GLY A 123 2.55 3.69 4.14
N CYS A 124 2.25 4.27 5.32
CA CYS A 124 2.34 3.57 6.61
C CYS A 124 1.48 2.31 6.64
N CYS A 125 0.22 2.38 6.15
CA CYS A 125 -0.67 1.22 6.11
C CYS A 125 -0.06 0.05 5.31
N LEU A 126 0.60 0.34 4.17
CA LEU A 126 1.21 -0.69 3.34
C LEU A 126 2.59 -1.13 3.86
N ALA A 127 3.31 -0.25 4.55
CA ALA A 127 4.57 -0.58 5.22
C ALA A 127 4.41 -1.66 6.32
N LEU A 128 3.22 -1.81 6.87
CA LEU A 128 2.89 -2.90 7.80
C LEU A 128 2.91 -4.28 7.12
N ALA A 129 2.85 -4.37 5.78
CA ALA A 129 2.78 -5.65 5.08
C ALA A 129 4.09 -6.47 5.22
N PRO A 130 5.29 -5.94 4.87
CA PRO A 130 6.54 -6.69 5.10
C PRO A 130 6.82 -6.91 6.58
N ALA A 131 6.54 -5.93 7.45
CA ALA A 131 6.75 -6.06 8.90
C ALA A 131 5.84 -7.15 9.51
N GLY A 132 4.57 -7.18 9.13
CA GLY A 132 3.62 -8.20 9.59
C GLY A 132 3.98 -9.61 9.11
N ALA A 133 4.44 -9.75 7.86
CA ALA A 133 4.90 -11.02 7.32
C ALA A 133 6.17 -11.53 8.02
N TRP A 134 7.09 -10.64 8.35
CA TRP A 134 8.28 -10.97 9.13
C TRP A 134 7.92 -11.46 10.55
N VAL A 135 7.04 -10.76 11.26
CA VAL A 135 6.53 -11.18 12.57
C VAL A 135 5.80 -12.52 12.48
N ALA A 136 5.09 -12.77 11.36
CA ALA A 136 4.40 -14.04 11.13
C ALA A 136 5.34 -15.26 11.11
N ILE A 137 6.57 -15.07 10.64
CA ILE A 137 7.57 -16.15 10.58
C ILE A 137 8.34 -16.25 11.89
N THR A 138 8.82 -15.12 12.44
CA THR A 138 9.71 -15.11 13.60
C THR A 138 8.99 -15.20 14.94
N GLY A 139 7.76 -14.68 15.04
CA GLY A 139 7.05 -14.54 16.31
C GLY A 139 7.65 -13.46 17.23
N GLU A 140 8.50 -12.57 16.70
CA GLU A 140 9.23 -11.54 17.44
C GLU A 140 9.13 -10.18 16.78
N ILE A 141 9.29 -9.10 17.56
CA ILE A 141 9.36 -7.70 17.07
C ILE A 141 10.70 -7.03 17.33
N SER A 142 11.57 -7.66 18.10
CA SER A 142 12.86 -7.11 18.53
C SER A 142 13.98 -8.10 18.31
N SER A 143 14.23 -8.52 17.07
CA SER A 143 15.43 -9.28 16.76
C SER A 143 16.47 -8.40 16.05
N ASN A 144 17.75 -8.77 16.16
CA ASN A 144 18.83 -8.07 15.45
C ASN A 144 18.69 -8.12 13.94
N SER A 145 17.93 -9.10 13.41
CA SER A 145 17.65 -9.23 11.98
C SER A 145 16.56 -8.26 11.48
N TRP A 146 15.74 -7.68 12.38
CA TRP A 146 14.73 -6.70 11.99
C TRP A 146 15.36 -5.37 11.56
N TYR A 147 16.42 -4.93 12.23
CA TYR A 147 17.14 -3.70 11.91
C TYR A 147 18.55 -4.06 11.37
N PRO A 148 19.05 -3.38 10.32
CA PRO A 148 18.38 -2.28 9.61
C PRO A 148 17.45 -2.72 8.47
N ASP A 149 17.54 -3.92 7.96
CA ASP A 149 17.05 -4.32 6.65
C ASP A 149 15.53 -4.25 6.52
N LEU A 150 14.78 -4.89 7.41
CA LEU A 150 13.33 -4.87 7.37
C LEU A 150 12.78 -3.44 7.59
N LEU A 151 13.42 -2.64 8.45
CA LEU A 151 13.04 -1.25 8.66
C LEU A 151 13.19 -0.44 7.37
N PHE A 152 14.31 -0.62 6.65
CA PHE A 152 14.51 0.06 5.37
C PHE A 152 13.48 -0.38 4.32
N VAL A 153 13.16 -1.66 4.23
CA VAL A 153 12.09 -2.14 3.32
C VAL A 153 10.75 -1.50 3.68
N SER A 154 10.38 -1.47 4.95
CA SER A 154 9.12 -0.87 5.41
C SER A 154 9.07 0.64 5.13
N LEU A 155 10.14 1.37 5.40
CA LEU A 155 10.26 2.81 5.07
C LEU A 155 10.25 3.03 3.55
N GLY A 156 10.92 2.16 2.80
CA GLY A 156 10.88 2.16 1.34
C GLY A 156 9.46 2.03 0.81
N VAL A 157 8.68 1.06 1.33
CA VAL A 157 7.26 0.89 0.98
C VAL A 157 6.44 2.12 1.33
N LEU A 158 6.69 2.73 2.49
CA LEU A 158 6.00 3.96 2.90
C LEU A 158 6.20 5.08 1.86
N VAL A 159 7.46 5.37 1.52
CA VAL A 159 7.81 6.45 0.58
C VAL A 159 7.35 6.12 -0.83
N TRP A 160 7.51 4.88 -1.26
CA TRP A 160 7.09 4.39 -2.58
C TRP A 160 5.59 4.50 -2.79
N ILE A 161 4.77 4.11 -1.80
CA ILE A 161 3.30 4.24 -1.84
C ILE A 161 2.87 5.70 -1.79
N ALA A 162 3.51 6.53 -0.97
CA ALA A 162 3.19 7.95 -0.94
C ALA A 162 3.42 8.59 -2.31
N ALA A 163 4.57 8.33 -2.95
CA ALA A 163 4.86 8.84 -4.30
C ALA A 163 3.86 8.30 -5.35
N PHE A 164 3.51 7.02 -5.28
CA PHE A 164 2.50 6.42 -6.15
C PHE A 164 1.14 7.12 -6.02
N ASP A 165 0.67 7.31 -4.80
CA ASP A 165 -0.63 7.92 -4.52
C ASP A 165 -0.67 9.41 -4.89
N LEU A 166 0.45 10.14 -4.74
CA LEU A 166 0.59 11.50 -5.26
C LEU A 166 0.35 11.57 -6.77
N GLY A 167 0.91 10.62 -7.53
CA GLY A 167 0.70 10.52 -8.98
C GLY A 167 -0.77 10.29 -9.34
N TYR A 168 -1.48 9.46 -8.56
CA TYR A 168 -2.90 9.22 -8.75
C TYR A 168 -3.78 10.39 -8.33
N ALA A 169 -3.47 11.06 -7.24
CA ALA A 169 -4.24 12.19 -6.73
C ALA A 169 -4.21 13.41 -7.68
N GLN A 170 -3.24 13.48 -8.60
CA GLN A 170 -3.25 14.52 -9.64
C GLN A 170 -4.48 14.47 -10.55
N MET A 171 -5.11 13.30 -10.72
CA MET A 171 -6.35 13.17 -11.50
C MET A 171 -7.58 13.76 -10.80
N ASP A 172 -7.51 13.95 -9.50
CA ASP A 172 -8.65 14.32 -8.67
C ASP A 172 -8.59 15.76 -8.15
N ILE A 173 -7.59 16.56 -8.54
CA ILE A 173 -7.32 17.92 -8.00
C ILE A 173 -8.58 18.78 -7.95
N GLU A 174 -9.32 18.88 -9.08
CA GLU A 174 -10.52 19.70 -9.14
C GLU A 174 -11.64 19.16 -8.25
N SER A 175 -11.87 17.85 -8.27
CA SER A 175 -12.84 17.18 -7.40
C SER A 175 -12.48 17.31 -5.92
N ASP A 176 -11.19 17.15 -5.59
CA ASP A 176 -10.70 17.26 -4.22
C ASP A 176 -10.93 18.66 -3.65
N LYS A 177 -10.62 19.72 -4.45
CA LYS A 177 -10.88 21.11 -4.06
C LYS A 177 -12.38 21.38 -3.83
N GLN A 178 -13.24 20.87 -4.73
CA GLN A 178 -14.68 21.08 -4.63
C GLN A 178 -15.31 20.35 -3.44
N ASN A 179 -14.79 19.16 -3.10
CA ASN A 179 -15.35 18.30 -2.05
C ASN A 179 -14.60 18.40 -0.70
N GLY A 180 -13.68 19.38 -0.55
CA GLY A 180 -12.97 19.61 0.72
C GLY A 180 -11.98 18.48 1.09
N VAL A 181 -11.47 17.73 0.11
CA VAL A 181 -10.42 16.73 0.31
C VAL A 181 -9.07 17.42 0.31
N ASN A 182 -8.28 17.21 1.36
CA ASN A 182 -6.96 17.81 1.51
C ASN A 182 -5.86 16.94 0.90
N SER A 183 -5.99 16.56 -0.39
CA SER A 183 -4.88 15.88 -1.04
C SER A 183 -3.69 16.83 -1.27
N PHE A 184 -2.48 16.27 -1.29
CA PHE A 184 -1.27 17.06 -1.50
C PHE A 184 -1.30 17.84 -2.83
N PRO A 185 -1.68 17.22 -3.99
CA PRO A 185 -1.76 17.95 -5.26
C PRO A 185 -2.87 19.03 -5.29
N ALA A 186 -3.94 18.89 -4.49
CA ALA A 186 -4.97 19.92 -4.39
C ALA A 186 -4.51 21.15 -3.59
N ARG A 187 -3.54 20.96 -2.67
CA ARG A 187 -3.02 22.01 -1.79
C ARG A 187 -1.76 22.69 -2.32
N PHE A 188 -0.89 21.96 -2.99
CA PHE A 188 0.40 22.44 -3.46
C PHE A 188 0.45 22.53 -4.99
N SER A 189 1.39 23.33 -5.51
CA SER A 189 1.54 23.52 -6.95
C SER A 189 1.98 22.24 -7.67
N PRO A 190 1.59 22.06 -8.95
CA PRO A 190 2.01 20.90 -9.74
C PRO A 190 3.54 20.72 -9.81
N PRO A 191 4.37 21.78 -9.98
CA PRO A 191 5.83 21.64 -9.97
C PRO A 191 6.35 21.14 -8.64
N PHE A 192 5.79 21.58 -7.52
CA PHE A 192 6.21 21.12 -6.19
C PHE A 192 5.80 19.65 -5.95
N THR A 193 4.60 19.27 -6.37
CA THR A 193 4.16 17.86 -6.32
C THR A 193 5.08 16.97 -7.14
N MET A 194 5.45 17.40 -8.35
CA MET A 194 6.39 16.65 -9.19
C MET A 194 7.78 16.56 -8.55
N ALA A 195 8.28 17.63 -7.93
CA ALA A 195 9.55 17.62 -7.22
C ALA A 195 9.54 16.61 -6.06
N VAL A 196 8.45 16.54 -5.28
CA VAL A 196 8.31 15.55 -4.20
C VAL A 196 8.30 14.13 -4.74
N MET A 197 7.61 13.85 -5.84
CA MET A 197 7.61 12.54 -6.50
C MET A 197 9.02 12.16 -6.99
N LEU A 198 9.72 13.09 -7.65
CA LEU A 198 11.09 12.89 -8.15
C LEU A 198 12.07 12.61 -7.02
N LEU A 199 12.01 13.38 -5.92
CA LEU A 199 12.89 13.20 -4.76
C LEU A 199 12.57 11.90 -3.99
N SER A 200 11.31 11.50 -3.94
CA SER A 200 10.89 10.25 -3.30
C SER A 200 11.44 9.02 -4.02
N THR A 201 11.62 9.11 -5.35
CA THR A 201 12.03 7.97 -6.19
C THR A 201 13.41 7.40 -5.81
N PRO A 202 14.50 8.17 -5.72
CA PRO A 202 15.77 7.63 -5.26
C PRO A 202 15.77 7.21 -3.79
N LEU A 203 14.93 7.83 -2.93
CA LEU A 203 14.85 7.47 -1.51
C LEU A 203 14.31 6.06 -1.31
N TRP A 204 13.17 5.71 -1.94
CA TRP A 204 12.65 4.35 -1.81
C TRP A 204 13.53 3.33 -2.54
N ALA A 205 14.17 3.72 -3.68
CA ALA A 205 15.08 2.83 -4.39
C ALA A 205 16.32 2.51 -3.53
N ALA A 206 16.90 3.50 -2.86
CA ALA A 206 17.98 3.29 -1.90
C ALA A 206 17.54 2.38 -0.73
N ALA A 207 16.33 2.57 -0.20
CA ALA A 207 15.80 1.71 0.85
C ALA A 207 15.61 0.25 0.37
N PHE A 208 15.18 0.05 -0.87
CA PHE A 208 14.98 -1.30 -1.45
C PHE A 208 16.28 -1.98 -1.90
N SER A 209 17.40 -1.28 -1.93
CA SER A 209 18.69 -1.88 -2.28
C SER A 209 19.12 -3.00 -1.32
N VAL A 210 18.63 -2.99 -0.08
CA VAL A 210 18.84 -4.07 0.91
C VAL A 210 18.18 -5.39 0.50
N VAL A 211 17.15 -5.34 -0.35
CA VAL A 211 16.48 -6.52 -0.91
C VAL A 211 17.21 -7.00 -2.15
N SER A 212 17.43 -6.09 -3.10
CA SER A 212 18.16 -6.35 -4.35
C SER A 212 18.63 -5.04 -4.96
N ILE A 213 19.93 -4.84 -5.06
CA ILE A 213 20.52 -3.66 -5.71
C ILE A 213 20.08 -3.58 -7.17
N VAL A 214 20.16 -4.70 -7.90
CA VAL A 214 19.77 -4.76 -9.31
C VAL A 214 18.29 -4.45 -9.48
N GLY A 215 17.43 -5.06 -8.66
CA GLY A 215 16.00 -4.82 -8.67
C GLY A 215 15.63 -3.37 -8.35
N ALA A 216 16.31 -2.76 -7.39
CA ALA A 216 16.12 -1.36 -7.02
C ALA A 216 16.52 -0.41 -8.15
N VAL A 217 17.65 -0.64 -8.80
CA VAL A 217 18.14 0.16 -9.95
C VAL A 217 17.21 0.05 -11.16
N ILE A 218 16.77 -1.15 -11.50
CA ILE A 218 15.82 -1.37 -12.61
C ILE A 218 14.51 -0.63 -12.33
N SER A 219 13.98 -0.76 -11.11
CA SER A 219 12.74 -0.09 -10.70
C SER A 219 12.88 1.43 -10.69
N LEU A 220 14.01 1.96 -10.23
CA LEU A 220 14.34 3.38 -10.26
C LEU A 220 14.31 3.91 -11.70
N ILE A 221 15.02 3.26 -12.62
CA ILE A 221 15.07 3.66 -14.03
C ILE A 221 13.66 3.64 -14.64
N LEU A 222 12.91 2.55 -14.42
CA LEU A 222 11.56 2.39 -14.94
C LEU A 222 10.63 3.54 -14.49
N VAL A 223 10.64 3.88 -13.22
CA VAL A 223 9.79 4.95 -12.67
C VAL A 223 10.24 6.32 -13.16
N LEU A 224 11.56 6.60 -13.25
CA LEU A 224 12.07 7.86 -13.79
C LEU A 224 11.72 8.05 -15.28
N VAL A 225 11.78 6.98 -16.08
CA VAL A 225 11.33 7.02 -17.49
C VAL A 225 9.85 7.38 -17.58
N VAL A 226 9.01 6.79 -16.74
CA VAL A 226 7.58 7.14 -16.72
C VAL A 226 7.34 8.57 -16.25
N LEU A 227 8.09 9.05 -15.24
CA LEU A 227 8.00 10.45 -14.78
C LEU A 227 8.41 11.46 -15.84
N SER A 228 9.34 11.10 -16.73
CA SER A 228 9.74 11.96 -17.85
C SER A 228 8.75 11.94 -19.01
N ALA A 229 7.85 10.96 -19.06
CA ALA A 229 6.83 10.85 -20.10
C ALA A 229 5.64 11.78 -19.80
N SER A 230 5.11 12.42 -20.84
CA SER A 230 3.89 13.23 -20.77
C SER A 230 2.82 12.61 -21.66
N GLY A 231 1.54 12.79 -21.29
CA GLY A 231 0.44 12.38 -22.16
C GLY A 231 -0.66 11.59 -21.46
N SER A 232 -1.70 11.23 -22.21
CA SER A 232 -2.92 10.58 -21.71
C SER A 232 -2.70 9.17 -21.13
N GLN A 233 -1.56 8.55 -21.40
CA GLN A 233 -1.20 7.21 -20.92
C GLN A 233 -0.38 7.22 -19.63
N PHE A 234 -0.02 8.40 -19.09
CA PHE A 234 0.83 8.52 -17.89
C PHE A 234 0.33 7.63 -16.74
N GLN A 235 -0.95 7.68 -16.41
CA GLN A 235 -1.51 6.93 -15.28
C GLN A 235 -1.40 5.40 -15.45
N ASN A 236 -1.59 4.92 -16.68
CA ASN A 236 -1.46 3.49 -16.99
C ASN A 236 0.00 3.02 -16.81
N TRP A 237 0.96 3.79 -17.33
CA TRP A 237 2.38 3.49 -17.21
C TRP A 237 2.86 3.66 -15.77
N TRP A 238 2.36 4.68 -15.07
CA TRP A 238 2.64 4.92 -13.66
C TRP A 238 2.22 3.75 -12.79
N PHE A 239 0.99 3.25 -12.99
CA PHE A 239 0.49 2.06 -12.31
C PHE A 239 1.35 0.83 -12.62
N ARG A 240 1.62 0.56 -13.89
CA ARG A 240 2.41 -0.61 -14.31
C ARG A 240 3.82 -0.58 -13.74
N ALA A 241 4.51 0.56 -13.79
CA ALA A 241 5.85 0.70 -13.25
C ALA A 241 5.90 0.39 -11.75
N HIS A 242 4.93 0.91 -10.98
CA HIS A 242 4.87 0.65 -9.55
C HIS A 242 4.47 -0.81 -9.23
N VAL A 243 3.51 -1.39 -9.93
CA VAL A 243 3.18 -2.82 -9.77
C VAL A 243 4.41 -3.70 -10.05
N SER A 244 5.16 -3.39 -11.11
CA SER A 244 6.34 -4.16 -11.49
C SER A 244 7.47 -4.05 -10.47
N THR A 245 7.61 -2.92 -9.76
CA THR A 245 8.66 -2.69 -8.76
C THR A 245 8.71 -3.80 -7.71
N GLY A 246 7.60 -4.13 -7.08
CA GLY A 246 7.57 -5.17 -6.05
C GLY A 246 7.99 -6.55 -6.59
N TRP A 247 7.52 -6.92 -7.78
CA TRP A 247 7.86 -8.21 -8.41
C TRP A 247 9.32 -8.26 -8.86
N ILE A 248 9.86 -7.17 -9.40
CA ILE A 248 11.28 -7.05 -9.78
C ILE A 248 12.17 -7.24 -8.54
N LEU A 249 11.80 -6.62 -7.42
CA LEU A 249 12.53 -6.76 -6.16
C LEU A 249 12.47 -8.18 -5.61
N LEU A 250 11.29 -8.81 -5.61
CA LEU A 250 11.11 -10.19 -5.14
C LEU A 250 11.91 -11.19 -6.00
N ILE A 251 11.86 -11.04 -7.33
CA ILE A 251 12.66 -11.87 -8.24
C ILE A 251 14.16 -11.61 -8.02
N GLY A 252 14.57 -10.35 -7.92
CA GLY A 252 15.96 -9.99 -7.64
C GLY A 252 16.48 -10.55 -6.32
N MET A 253 15.64 -10.61 -5.29
CA MET A 253 15.96 -11.25 -4.00
C MET A 253 16.20 -12.75 -4.13
N GLN A 254 15.44 -13.44 -5.00
CA GLN A 254 15.59 -14.90 -5.19
C GLN A 254 16.81 -15.28 -6.07
N LEU A 255 17.35 -14.32 -6.81
CA LEU A 255 18.51 -14.52 -7.70
C LEU A 255 19.84 -14.08 -7.07
N SER A 256 19.81 -13.41 -5.91
CA SER A 256 20.98 -12.95 -5.15
C SER A 256 21.37 -13.93 -4.07
#